data_0cf75b352948cd324bedbf1e9f9130f4
#
_entry.id   0cf75b352948cd324bedbf1e9f9130f4
#
_cell.length_a   1.000
_cell.length_b   1.000
_cell.length_c   1.000
_cell.angle_alpha   90.00
_cell.angle_beta   90.00
_cell.angle_gamma   90.00
#
_symmetry.space_group_name_H-M   'P 1'
#
loop_
_entity.id
_entity.type
_entity.pdbx_description
1 polymer ?
#
loop_
_entity_poly.entity_id
_entity_poly.type
_entity_poly.pdbx_seq_one_letter_code
_entity_poly.pdbx_strand_id
1 'polypeptide(L)'
;MCRGIRSTQTCSRPESAPGFSVRTDTLGCMDTQRSKRIRKPPQERRREVLNAAVELIGERGFNGMSVQDVADRVGISKQGVLRYVGSKDNMLAMVYHEYYNAVGSPEEFRASGLPGSGPGAMLFPAYLRFLVQCNAQRRMLVQLFSVLQVESFNPRHPLHEEFARRPDAIWRYYSGFAWDIPQRVGQWQDMRPLVRRAMEIMDGVQLRWLREPAIDLCEEWAAMEDLLFPLPLWQGCR
;
A
#
# COMPACT_ATOMS: atom_id res chain seq x y z
N MET A 1 -24.64 34.92 38.18
CA MET A 1 -24.42 36.38 38.18
C MET A 1 -23.94 36.77 36.79
N CYS A 2 -24.82 37.41 36.07
CA CYS A 2 -24.78 38.76 35.49
C CYS A 2 -23.74 38.93 34.38
N ARG A 3 -24.08 39.28 33.25
CA ARG A 3 -24.78 40.17 32.29
C ARG A 3 -23.87 40.28 31.09
N GLY A 4 -24.19 40.16 29.91
CA GLY A 4 -25.22 40.83 29.11
C GLY A 4 -24.70 42.17 28.54
N ILE A 5 -24.39 42.27 27.25
CA ILE A 5 -24.61 43.52 26.50
C ILE A 5 -24.78 43.13 25.01
N ARG A 6 -25.96 43.51 24.48
CA ARG A 6 -26.27 43.65 23.06
C ARG A 6 -25.85 45.02 22.59
N SER A 7 -25.43 45.17 21.35
CA SER A 7 -25.65 46.44 20.63
C SER A 7 -25.94 46.17 19.16
N THR A 8 -27.14 46.44 18.81
CA THR A 8 -27.70 46.67 17.47
C THR A 8 -27.21 47.99 16.90
N GLN A 9 -26.85 48.02 15.64
CA GLN A 9 -26.94 49.23 14.85
C GLN A 9 -27.39 48.94 13.44
N THR A 10 -28.45 49.64 13.08
CA THR A 10 -29.27 49.67 11.87
C THR A 10 -28.75 50.62 10.84
N CYS A 11 -29.02 50.29 9.58
CA CYS A 11 -29.56 51.12 8.50
C CYS A 11 -28.71 52.27 7.91
N SER A 12 -28.48 52.21 6.60
CA SER A 12 -28.96 53.26 5.68
C SER A 12 -28.61 52.94 4.23
N ARG A 13 -29.62 52.87 3.36
CA ARG A 13 -29.54 53.14 1.90
C ARG A 13 -29.64 54.66 1.67
N PRO A 14 -29.15 55.22 0.56
CA PRO A 14 -30.00 55.74 -0.51
C PRO A 14 -29.53 55.39 -1.93
N GLU A 15 -30.45 55.05 -2.84
CA GLU A 15 -31.02 55.85 -3.95
C GLU A 15 -30.01 56.63 -4.83
N SER A 16 -29.93 56.47 -6.16
CA SER A 16 -30.86 56.52 -7.29
C SER A 16 -30.07 56.43 -8.60
N ALA A 17 -30.67 55.84 -9.60
CA ALA A 17 -30.22 55.81 -11.01
C ALA A 17 -30.28 57.21 -11.69
N PRO A 18 -29.75 57.44 -12.89
CA PRO A 18 -30.17 56.78 -14.11
C PRO A 18 -29.07 56.68 -15.22
N GLY A 19 -29.34 55.93 -16.29
CA GLY A 19 -28.59 56.07 -17.55
C GLY A 19 -28.55 54.85 -18.46
N PHE A 20 -29.55 54.75 -19.28
CA PHE A 20 -29.70 53.80 -20.39
C PHE A 20 -28.62 54.03 -21.46
N SER A 21 -27.88 52.98 -21.83
CA SER A 21 -27.25 52.87 -23.15
C SER A 21 -27.11 51.41 -23.56
N VAL A 22 -27.96 50.99 -24.50
CA VAL A 22 -27.87 49.73 -25.21
C VAL A 22 -26.69 49.84 -26.19
N ARG A 23 -25.70 49.00 -26.00
CA ARG A 23 -24.75 48.61 -27.07
C ARG A 23 -24.79 47.11 -27.25
N THR A 24 -25.37 46.69 -28.34
CA THR A 24 -25.18 45.42 -28.96
C THR A 24 -23.74 45.30 -29.43
N ASP A 25 -22.95 44.45 -28.78
CA ASP A 25 -21.69 44.02 -29.35
C ASP A 25 -21.51 42.52 -29.13
N THR A 26 -21.61 41.84 -30.27
CA THR A 26 -20.80 40.71 -30.72
C THR A 26 -20.61 39.52 -29.77
N LEU A 27 -21.25 38.41 -30.15
CA LEU A 27 -20.90 37.04 -29.76
C LEU A 27 -19.38 36.83 -29.74
N GLY A 28 -18.78 37.01 -28.60
CA GLY A 28 -17.44 36.52 -28.29
C GLY A 28 -17.47 34.98 -28.20
N CYS A 29 -16.89 34.38 -29.20
CA CYS A 29 -16.57 32.94 -29.22
C CYS A 29 -15.94 32.56 -27.88
N MET A 30 -16.61 31.72 -27.07
CA MET A 30 -16.01 31.06 -25.93
C MET A 30 -14.93 30.15 -26.48
N ASP A 31 -13.72 30.64 -26.46
CA ASP A 31 -12.50 29.87 -26.70
C ASP A 31 -12.36 28.87 -25.56
N THR A 32 -12.88 27.68 -25.77
CA THR A 32 -12.61 26.53 -24.91
C THR A 32 -11.12 26.25 -25.02
N GLN A 33 -10.35 26.86 -24.13
CA GLN A 33 -8.96 26.50 -23.92
C GLN A 33 -8.90 25.02 -23.57
N ARG A 34 -8.79 24.21 -24.61
CA ARG A 34 -8.41 22.81 -24.54
C ARG A 34 -6.99 22.79 -23.95
N SER A 35 -6.91 22.68 -22.62
CA SER A 35 -5.66 22.47 -21.89
C SER A 35 -4.83 21.45 -22.67
N LYS A 36 -3.68 21.87 -23.20
CA LYS A 36 -2.74 21.00 -23.91
C LYS A 36 -2.34 19.90 -22.94
N ARG A 37 -2.92 18.72 -23.08
CA ARG A 37 -2.60 17.51 -22.30
C ARG A 37 -1.11 17.22 -22.50
N ILE A 38 -0.29 17.56 -21.50
CA ILE A 38 1.15 17.28 -21.50
C ILE A 38 1.31 15.77 -21.65
N ARG A 39 1.95 15.36 -22.73
CA ARG A 39 2.17 13.95 -23.07
C ARG A 39 3.30 13.42 -22.19
N LYS A 40 2.96 12.77 -21.08
CA LYS A 40 3.95 12.17 -20.18
C LYS A 40 4.65 10.98 -20.85
N PRO A 41 5.91 10.67 -20.47
CA PRO A 41 6.60 9.47 -20.93
C PRO A 41 5.78 8.21 -20.66
N PRO A 42 5.82 7.19 -21.55
CA PRO A 42 5.01 5.97 -21.38
C PRO A 42 5.21 5.26 -20.03
N GLN A 43 6.44 5.20 -19.52
CA GLN A 43 6.75 4.57 -18.23
C GLN A 43 6.16 5.35 -17.04
N GLU A 44 6.22 6.67 -17.07
CA GLU A 44 5.61 7.51 -16.05
C GLU A 44 4.09 7.34 -16.03
N ARG A 45 3.46 7.32 -17.22
CA ARG A 45 2.02 7.11 -17.34
C ARG A 45 1.62 5.71 -16.87
N ARG A 46 2.40 4.68 -17.19
CA ARG A 46 2.16 3.32 -16.70
C ARG A 46 2.20 3.28 -15.16
N ARG A 47 3.16 3.93 -14.54
CA ARG A 47 3.26 4.02 -13.07
C ARG A 47 2.07 4.73 -12.46
N GLU A 48 1.58 5.82 -13.06
CA GLU A 48 0.35 6.49 -12.60
C GLU A 48 -0.88 5.57 -12.66
N VAL A 49 -1.01 4.79 -13.72
CA VAL A 49 -2.09 3.81 -13.87
C VAL A 49 -2.03 2.76 -12.77
N LEU A 50 -0.84 2.22 -12.50
CA LEU A 50 -0.66 1.20 -11.45
C LEU A 50 -0.84 1.78 -10.05
N ASN A 51 -0.37 3.01 -9.78
CA ASN A 51 -0.62 3.68 -8.50
C ASN A 51 -2.12 3.89 -8.25
N ALA A 52 -2.86 4.38 -9.25
CA ALA A 52 -4.30 4.53 -9.15
C ALA A 52 -5.02 3.19 -8.94
N ALA A 53 -4.53 2.12 -9.55
CA ALA A 53 -5.05 0.76 -9.32
C ALA A 53 -4.79 0.28 -7.89
N VAL A 54 -3.58 0.51 -7.34
CA VAL A 54 -3.24 0.20 -5.94
C VAL A 54 -4.21 0.88 -4.97
N GLU A 55 -4.44 2.19 -5.15
CA GLU A 55 -5.35 2.96 -4.31
C GLU A 55 -6.79 2.42 -4.40
N LEU A 56 -7.30 2.23 -5.62
CA LEU A 56 -8.68 1.76 -5.84
C LEU A 56 -8.91 0.34 -5.31
N ILE A 57 -7.95 -0.56 -5.49
CA ILE A 57 -8.05 -1.92 -4.94
C ILE A 57 -8.01 -1.86 -3.39
N GLY A 58 -7.16 -1.03 -2.81
CA GLY A 58 -7.12 -0.81 -1.36
C GLY A 58 -8.42 -0.24 -0.80
N GLU A 59 -9.10 0.66 -1.54
CA GLU A 59 -10.35 1.29 -1.13
C GLU A 59 -11.57 0.38 -1.30
N ARG A 60 -11.66 -0.38 -2.39
CA ARG A 60 -12.90 -1.04 -2.85
C ARG A 60 -12.76 -2.53 -3.14
N GLY A 61 -11.57 -3.07 -3.03
CA GLY A 61 -11.23 -4.40 -3.49
C GLY A 61 -11.05 -4.49 -5.01
N PHE A 62 -10.48 -5.60 -5.47
CA PHE A 62 -10.32 -5.86 -6.89
C PHE A 62 -11.68 -6.04 -7.59
N ASN A 63 -12.61 -6.75 -6.95
CA ASN A 63 -13.94 -6.98 -7.51
C ASN A 63 -14.77 -5.70 -7.55
N GLY A 64 -14.59 -4.79 -6.58
CA GLY A 64 -15.32 -3.53 -6.47
C GLY A 64 -14.84 -2.39 -7.38
N MET A 65 -13.74 -2.59 -8.12
CA MET A 65 -13.22 -1.59 -9.06
C MET A 65 -13.31 -2.03 -10.53
N SER A 66 -13.35 -1.08 -11.44
CA SER A 66 -13.29 -1.30 -12.87
C SER A 66 -12.10 -0.59 -13.51
N VAL A 67 -11.75 -0.98 -14.74
CA VAL A 67 -10.73 -0.26 -15.53
C VAL A 67 -11.16 1.18 -15.83
N GLN A 68 -12.47 1.45 -15.85
CA GLN A 68 -13.00 2.81 -16.02
C GLN A 68 -12.69 3.66 -14.80
N ASP A 69 -12.83 3.13 -13.58
CA ASP A 69 -12.50 3.88 -12.36
C ASP A 69 -11.02 4.33 -12.35
N VAL A 70 -10.12 3.43 -12.81
CA VAL A 70 -8.70 3.77 -12.98
C VAL A 70 -8.51 4.86 -14.04
N ALA A 71 -9.22 4.75 -15.15
CA ALA A 71 -9.18 5.74 -16.24
C ALA A 71 -9.61 7.13 -15.77
N ASP A 72 -10.69 7.18 -14.99
CA ASP A 72 -11.24 8.41 -14.43
C ASP A 72 -10.27 9.02 -13.39
N ARG A 73 -9.68 8.19 -12.53
CA ARG A 73 -8.69 8.60 -11.52
C ARG A 73 -7.43 9.21 -12.16
N VAL A 74 -6.95 8.63 -13.26
CA VAL A 74 -5.75 9.09 -13.99
C VAL A 74 -6.06 10.20 -14.98
N GLY A 75 -7.36 10.40 -15.33
CA GLY A 75 -7.80 11.39 -16.32
C GLY A 75 -7.44 11.00 -17.75
N ILE A 76 -7.51 9.72 -18.11
CA ILE A 76 -7.33 9.20 -19.47
C ILE A 76 -8.53 8.33 -19.87
N SER A 77 -8.59 7.91 -21.15
CA SER A 77 -9.66 6.97 -21.57
C SER A 77 -9.39 5.56 -21.08
N LYS A 78 -10.46 4.74 -20.96
CA LYS A 78 -10.36 3.31 -20.66
C LYS A 78 -9.40 2.58 -21.61
N GLN A 79 -9.47 2.89 -22.91
CA GLN A 79 -8.54 2.36 -23.90
C GLN A 79 -7.10 2.80 -23.64
N GLY A 80 -6.92 4.04 -23.13
CA GLY A 80 -5.63 4.53 -22.67
C GLY A 80 -5.04 3.69 -21.54
N VAL A 81 -5.85 3.30 -20.54
CA VAL A 81 -5.41 2.39 -19.47
C VAL A 81 -5.07 1.02 -20.03
N LEU A 82 -5.98 0.41 -20.82
CA LEU A 82 -5.77 -0.92 -21.38
C LEU A 82 -4.52 -1.02 -22.25
N ARG A 83 -4.11 0.06 -22.89
CA ARG A 83 -2.86 0.11 -23.65
C ARG A 83 -1.61 -0.14 -22.79
N TYR A 84 -1.65 0.22 -21.48
CA TYR A 84 -0.54 0.01 -20.55
C TYR A 84 -0.61 -1.31 -19.80
N VAL A 85 -1.81 -1.81 -19.54
CA VAL A 85 -2.01 -2.98 -18.67
C VAL A 85 -2.64 -4.19 -19.37
N GLY A 86 -3.14 -4.03 -20.59
CA GLY A 86 -3.79 -5.09 -21.38
C GLY A 86 -5.19 -5.46 -20.88
N SER A 87 -5.31 -5.98 -19.68
CA SER A 87 -6.59 -6.39 -19.06
C SER A 87 -6.66 -5.97 -17.60
N LYS A 88 -7.83 -6.12 -16.97
CA LYS A 88 -8.02 -5.90 -15.53
C LYS A 88 -7.21 -6.91 -14.71
N ASP A 89 -7.21 -8.19 -15.11
CA ASP A 89 -6.48 -9.24 -14.41
C ASP A 89 -4.97 -9.07 -14.55
N ASN A 90 -4.49 -8.70 -15.74
CA ASN A 90 -3.07 -8.41 -15.94
C ASN A 90 -2.62 -7.16 -15.15
N MET A 91 -3.49 -6.14 -15.01
CA MET A 91 -3.24 -5.00 -14.14
C MET A 91 -3.07 -5.44 -12.68
N LEU A 92 -3.92 -6.35 -12.19
CA LEU A 92 -3.79 -6.92 -10.86
C LEU A 92 -2.47 -7.67 -10.68
N ALA A 93 -2.10 -8.51 -11.65
CA ALA A 93 -0.82 -9.22 -11.63
C ALA A 93 0.37 -8.24 -11.57
N MET A 94 0.34 -7.18 -12.38
CA MET A 94 1.37 -6.12 -12.33
C MET A 94 1.43 -5.43 -10.97
N VAL A 95 0.27 -5.07 -10.39
CA VAL A 95 0.20 -4.45 -9.05
C VAL A 95 0.79 -5.39 -8.01
N TYR A 96 0.40 -6.66 -8.02
CA TYR A 96 0.88 -7.64 -7.05
C TYR A 96 2.40 -7.87 -7.16
N HIS A 97 2.91 -8.10 -8.36
CA HIS A 97 4.32 -8.43 -8.56
C HIS A 97 5.26 -7.23 -8.45
N GLU A 98 4.85 -6.06 -8.94
CA GLU A 98 5.74 -4.88 -9.00
C GLU A 98 5.71 -4.03 -7.73
N TYR A 99 4.61 -4.05 -6.97
CA TYR A 99 4.47 -3.20 -5.79
C TYR A 99 4.57 -3.96 -4.48
N TYR A 100 4.00 -5.16 -4.41
CA TYR A 100 4.00 -5.90 -3.15
C TYR A 100 5.34 -6.60 -2.90
N ASN A 101 5.86 -7.31 -3.90
CA ASN A 101 7.11 -8.08 -3.77
C ASN A 101 8.39 -7.23 -3.90
N ALA A 102 8.27 -5.93 -4.16
CA ALA A 102 9.40 -5.08 -4.51
C ALA A 102 10.23 -4.56 -3.33
N VAL A 103 9.76 -4.68 -2.09
CA VAL A 103 10.42 -4.06 -0.92
C VAL A 103 10.31 -4.96 0.31
N GLY A 104 11.36 -4.94 1.12
CA GLY A 104 11.46 -5.76 2.34
C GLY A 104 12.07 -7.13 2.06
N SER A 105 12.82 -7.28 0.98
CA SER A 105 13.47 -8.53 0.63
C SER A 105 14.70 -8.83 1.53
N PRO A 106 15.09 -10.10 1.68
CA PRO A 106 16.34 -10.44 2.38
C PRO A 106 17.58 -9.83 1.74
N GLU A 107 17.58 -9.60 0.41
CA GLU A 107 18.66 -8.91 -0.31
C GLU A 107 18.75 -7.44 0.13
N GLU A 108 17.61 -6.75 0.24
CA GLU A 108 17.57 -5.37 0.73
C GLU A 108 18.02 -5.29 2.20
N PHE A 109 17.58 -6.25 3.03
CA PHE A 109 18.05 -6.33 4.41
C PHE A 109 19.56 -6.51 4.46
N ARG A 110 20.11 -7.44 3.67
CA ARG A 110 21.58 -7.64 3.58
C ARG A 110 22.30 -6.38 3.15
N ALA A 111 21.75 -5.65 2.20
CA ALA A 111 22.35 -4.40 1.69
C ALA A 111 22.18 -3.21 2.65
N SER A 112 21.29 -3.30 3.64
CA SER A 112 20.96 -2.18 4.53
C SER A 112 22.06 -1.84 5.54
N GLY A 113 22.95 -2.78 5.86
CA GLY A 113 23.93 -2.62 6.93
C GLY A 113 23.37 -2.57 8.35
N LEU A 114 22.07 -2.86 8.52
CA LEU A 114 21.43 -2.90 9.82
C LEU A 114 21.97 -4.07 10.70
N PRO A 115 21.86 -3.99 12.03
CA PRO A 115 22.26 -5.07 12.90
C PRO A 115 21.60 -6.41 12.49
N GLY A 116 22.41 -7.44 12.35
CA GLY A 116 21.94 -8.76 11.91
C GLY A 116 21.91 -8.99 10.40
N SER A 117 22.19 -7.97 9.57
CA SER A 117 22.26 -8.08 8.11
C SER A 117 23.61 -8.49 7.54
N GLY A 118 24.58 -8.79 8.39
CA GLY A 118 26.01 -8.92 8.07
C GLY A 118 26.37 -9.73 6.82
N PRO A 119 27.65 -9.70 6.40
CA PRO A 119 28.09 -10.29 5.12
C PRO A 119 28.01 -11.84 5.11
N GLY A 120 27.91 -12.45 6.27
CA GLY A 120 27.73 -13.90 6.44
C GLY A 120 26.26 -14.32 6.51
N ALA A 121 25.93 -15.18 7.46
CA ALA A 121 24.55 -15.52 7.78
C ALA A 121 23.83 -14.32 8.42
N MET A 122 22.58 -14.09 8.02
CA MET A 122 21.73 -13.04 8.57
C MET A 122 20.93 -13.55 9.76
N LEU A 123 20.59 -12.67 10.70
CA LEU A 123 19.67 -12.99 11.80
C LEU A 123 18.22 -12.97 11.30
N PHE A 124 17.54 -14.11 11.36
CA PHE A 124 16.16 -14.20 10.87
C PHE A 124 15.18 -13.29 11.63
N PRO A 125 15.21 -13.17 12.98
CA PRO A 125 14.37 -12.23 13.71
C PRO A 125 14.63 -10.76 13.31
N ALA A 126 15.90 -10.38 13.11
CA ALA A 126 16.25 -9.03 12.68
C ALA A 126 15.73 -8.73 11.27
N TYR A 127 15.76 -9.69 10.35
CA TYR A 127 15.14 -9.57 9.06
C TYR A 127 13.61 -9.34 9.16
N LEU A 128 12.92 -10.06 10.03
CA LEU A 128 11.48 -9.86 10.20
C LEU A 128 11.16 -8.47 10.78
N ARG A 129 11.96 -7.94 11.70
CA ARG A 129 11.84 -6.53 12.15
C ARG A 129 12.00 -5.54 11.00
N PHE A 130 13.01 -5.75 10.16
CA PHE A 130 13.20 -4.94 8.96
C PHE A 130 11.99 -4.99 8.03
N LEU A 131 11.44 -6.17 7.75
CA LEU A 131 10.26 -6.34 6.94
C LEU A 131 9.04 -5.60 7.52
N VAL A 132 8.85 -5.68 8.84
CA VAL A 132 7.77 -4.95 9.54
C VAL A 132 7.97 -3.43 9.44
N GLN A 133 9.19 -2.93 9.60
CA GLN A 133 9.51 -1.51 9.41
C GLN A 133 9.20 -1.04 7.99
N CYS A 134 9.55 -1.82 6.98
CA CYS A 134 9.17 -1.55 5.59
C CYS A 134 7.65 -1.51 5.41
N ASN A 135 6.91 -2.41 6.03
CA ASN A 135 5.45 -2.48 5.95
C ASN A 135 4.78 -1.30 6.68
N ALA A 136 5.33 -0.87 7.82
CA ALA A 136 4.83 0.29 8.57
C ALA A 136 4.84 1.59 7.74
N GLN A 137 5.79 1.71 6.83
CA GLN A 137 5.91 2.87 5.93
C GLN A 137 5.00 2.77 4.70
N ARG A 138 4.32 1.63 4.49
CA ARG A 138 3.55 1.34 3.26
C ARG A 138 2.15 0.82 3.56
N ARG A 139 1.45 1.54 4.43
CA ARG A 139 0.10 1.17 4.91
C ARG A 139 -0.86 0.79 3.77
N MET A 140 -0.85 1.56 2.69
CA MET A 140 -1.69 1.32 1.50
C MET A 140 -1.41 -0.05 0.86
N LEU A 141 -0.14 -0.45 0.77
CA LEU A 141 0.22 -1.75 0.18
C LEU A 141 -0.12 -2.91 1.11
N VAL A 142 0.02 -2.73 2.43
CA VAL A 142 -0.43 -3.73 3.40
C VAL A 142 -1.94 -3.91 3.34
N GLN A 143 -2.69 -2.82 3.22
CA GLN A 143 -4.15 -2.86 3.05
C GLN A 143 -4.55 -3.56 1.75
N LEU A 144 -3.92 -3.20 0.63
CA LEU A 144 -4.09 -3.87 -0.66
C LEU A 144 -3.91 -5.39 -0.53
N PHE A 145 -2.79 -5.80 0.05
CA PHE A 145 -2.48 -7.22 0.24
C PHE A 145 -3.54 -7.94 1.08
N SER A 146 -3.94 -7.35 2.20
CA SER A 146 -4.96 -7.92 3.10
C SER A 146 -6.31 -8.09 2.40
N VAL A 147 -6.71 -7.11 1.58
CA VAL A 147 -7.95 -7.18 0.79
C VAL A 147 -7.86 -8.30 -0.25
N LEU A 148 -6.77 -8.35 -1.02
CA LEU A 148 -6.56 -9.37 -2.06
C LEU A 148 -6.48 -10.78 -1.47
N GLN A 149 -5.87 -10.93 -0.29
CA GLN A 149 -5.81 -12.23 0.40
C GLN A 149 -7.21 -12.75 0.71
N VAL A 150 -8.12 -11.90 1.22
CA VAL A 150 -9.51 -12.27 1.50
C VAL A 150 -10.30 -12.52 0.22
N GLU A 151 -10.19 -11.66 -0.79
CA GLU A 151 -10.87 -11.85 -2.07
C GLU A 151 -10.44 -13.15 -2.78
N SER A 152 -9.18 -13.55 -2.61
CA SER A 152 -8.61 -14.77 -3.20
C SER A 152 -9.19 -16.08 -2.62
N PHE A 153 -10.00 -16.04 -1.56
CA PHE A 153 -10.77 -17.21 -1.11
C PHE A 153 -11.74 -17.71 -2.17
N ASN A 154 -12.18 -16.83 -3.07
CA ASN A 154 -12.95 -17.23 -4.24
C ASN A 154 -12.03 -17.93 -5.27
N PRO A 155 -12.33 -19.21 -5.65
CA PRO A 155 -11.51 -19.94 -6.63
C PRO A 155 -11.45 -19.29 -8.02
N ARG A 156 -12.37 -18.38 -8.33
CA ARG A 156 -12.38 -17.63 -9.60
C ARG A 156 -11.52 -16.36 -9.55
N HIS A 157 -10.99 -16.01 -8.39
CA HIS A 157 -10.14 -14.83 -8.28
C HIS A 157 -8.78 -15.07 -8.97
N PRO A 158 -8.27 -14.12 -9.77
CA PRO A 158 -7.02 -14.31 -10.52
C PRO A 158 -5.81 -14.70 -9.68
N LEU A 159 -5.76 -14.29 -8.41
CA LEU A 159 -4.66 -14.59 -7.48
C LEU A 159 -4.97 -15.77 -6.53
N HIS A 160 -6.06 -16.55 -6.75
CA HIS A 160 -6.40 -17.66 -5.86
C HIS A 160 -5.25 -18.66 -5.69
N GLU A 161 -4.72 -19.17 -6.78
CA GLU A 161 -3.61 -20.12 -6.80
C GLU A 161 -2.30 -19.54 -6.25
N GLU A 162 -2.08 -18.25 -6.50
CA GLU A 162 -0.90 -17.54 -6.00
C GLU A 162 -0.91 -17.48 -4.47
N PHE A 163 -2.02 -17.08 -3.86
CA PHE A 163 -2.17 -17.04 -2.41
C PHE A 163 -2.16 -18.43 -1.77
N ALA A 164 -2.75 -19.44 -2.43
CA ALA A 164 -2.70 -20.82 -1.95
C ALA A 164 -1.26 -21.36 -1.87
N ARG A 165 -0.40 -20.99 -2.82
CA ARG A 165 1.01 -21.42 -2.88
C ARG A 165 1.98 -20.53 -2.12
N ARG A 166 1.51 -19.37 -1.65
CA ARG A 166 2.34 -18.34 -1.02
C ARG A 166 3.19 -18.86 0.15
N PRO A 167 2.68 -19.68 1.12
CA PRO A 167 3.49 -20.18 2.22
C PRO A 167 4.71 -21.00 1.76
N ASP A 168 4.52 -21.84 0.74
CA ASP A 168 5.60 -22.64 0.17
C ASP A 168 6.55 -21.79 -0.70
N ALA A 169 6.04 -20.76 -1.36
CA ALA A 169 6.87 -19.82 -2.10
C ALA A 169 7.78 -19.01 -1.18
N ILE A 170 7.26 -18.49 -0.07
CA ILE A 170 8.03 -17.79 0.98
C ILE A 170 9.09 -18.70 1.56
N TRP A 171 8.73 -19.94 1.92
CA TRP A 171 9.66 -20.90 2.45
C TRP A 171 10.83 -21.17 1.49
N ARG A 172 10.54 -21.43 0.20
CA ARG A 172 11.56 -21.66 -0.82
C ARG A 172 12.46 -20.44 -1.02
N TYR A 173 11.85 -19.25 -1.03
CA TYR A 173 12.59 -18.01 -1.18
C TYR A 173 13.56 -17.76 -0.03
N TYR A 174 13.11 -17.88 1.21
CA TYR A 174 13.98 -17.72 2.38
C TYR A 174 15.03 -18.83 2.49
N SER A 175 14.76 -20.03 2.00
CA SER A 175 15.73 -21.12 1.95
C SER A 175 16.92 -20.88 1.02
N GLY A 176 16.84 -19.86 0.16
CA GLY A 176 17.95 -19.42 -0.69
C GLY A 176 19.00 -18.55 0.03
N PHE A 177 18.80 -18.23 1.31
CA PHE A 177 19.68 -17.38 2.08
C PHE A 177 20.32 -18.15 3.26
N ALA A 178 21.49 -17.67 3.68
CA ALA A 178 22.13 -18.15 4.90
C ALA A 178 21.57 -17.41 6.12
N TRP A 179 21.00 -18.16 7.06
CA TRP A 179 20.43 -17.64 8.31
C TRP A 179 21.23 -18.16 9.50
N ASP A 180 21.54 -17.28 10.45
CA ASP A 180 22.13 -17.66 11.73
C ASP A 180 21.00 -18.07 12.68
N ILE A 181 21.07 -19.32 13.13
CA ILE A 181 20.04 -19.97 13.93
C ILE A 181 20.71 -20.61 15.15
N PRO A 182 20.14 -20.46 16.36
CA PRO A 182 20.71 -21.10 17.54
C PRO A 182 20.83 -22.63 17.36
N GLN A 183 21.97 -23.21 17.69
CA GLN A 183 22.19 -24.64 17.56
C GLN A 183 21.11 -25.47 18.27
N ARG A 184 20.52 -24.96 19.37
CA ARG A 184 19.45 -25.65 20.12
C ARG A 184 18.12 -25.68 19.36
N VAL A 185 17.93 -24.79 18.38
CA VAL A 185 16.74 -24.78 17.50
C VAL A 185 16.88 -25.80 16.39
N GLY A 186 18.10 -26.08 15.95
CA GLY A 186 18.41 -27.04 14.90
C GLY A 186 18.96 -26.37 13.64
N GLN A 187 18.54 -26.86 12.49
CA GLN A 187 18.92 -26.35 11.16
C GLN A 187 17.80 -25.55 10.53
N TRP A 188 18.09 -24.88 9.39
CA TRP A 188 17.06 -24.12 8.68
C TRP A 188 15.80 -24.94 8.36
N GLN A 189 15.96 -26.20 8.01
CA GLN A 189 14.83 -27.10 7.69
C GLN A 189 13.86 -27.25 8.87
N ASP A 190 14.35 -27.17 10.10
CA ASP A 190 13.54 -27.26 11.31
C ASP A 190 12.74 -25.97 11.57
N MET A 191 13.13 -24.87 10.92
CA MET A 191 12.50 -23.55 11.05
C MET A 191 11.18 -23.41 10.28
N ARG A 192 10.84 -24.35 9.37
CA ARG A 192 9.66 -24.20 8.52
C ARG A 192 8.36 -23.91 9.28
N PRO A 193 8.04 -24.61 10.40
CA PRO A 193 6.86 -24.29 11.19
C PRO A 193 6.93 -22.91 11.85
N LEU A 194 8.11 -22.46 12.28
CA LEU A 194 8.28 -21.14 12.90
C LEU A 194 8.16 -20.01 11.88
N VAL A 195 8.78 -20.18 10.72
CA VAL A 195 8.64 -19.23 9.60
C VAL A 195 7.17 -19.05 9.20
N ARG A 196 6.43 -20.16 9.08
CA ARG A 196 5.00 -20.13 8.78
C ARG A 196 4.22 -19.34 9.84
N ARG A 197 4.43 -19.67 11.14
CA ARG A 197 3.77 -18.95 12.24
C ARG A 197 4.12 -17.47 12.27
N ALA A 198 5.38 -17.13 11.98
CA ALA A 198 5.80 -15.72 11.93
C ALA A 198 5.04 -14.94 10.86
N MET A 199 4.82 -15.52 9.67
CA MET A 199 4.03 -14.90 8.61
C MET A 199 2.55 -14.78 8.99
N GLU A 200 1.96 -15.83 9.56
CA GLU A 200 0.56 -15.83 10.05
C GLU A 200 0.34 -14.76 11.14
N ILE A 201 1.27 -14.63 12.08
CA ILE A 201 1.23 -13.61 13.12
C ILE A 201 1.41 -12.21 12.52
N MET A 202 2.34 -12.02 11.58
CA MET A 202 2.56 -10.74 10.91
C MET A 202 1.29 -10.26 10.19
N ASP A 203 0.64 -11.15 9.45
CA ASP A 203 -0.62 -10.84 8.77
C ASP A 203 -1.70 -10.43 9.80
N GLY A 204 -1.81 -11.14 10.94
CA GLY A 204 -2.76 -10.82 12.01
C GLY A 204 -2.51 -9.45 12.68
N VAL A 205 -1.24 -9.15 12.99
CA VAL A 205 -0.85 -7.86 13.58
C VAL A 205 -1.11 -6.71 12.61
N GLN A 206 -0.81 -6.91 11.34
CA GLN A 206 -1.08 -5.92 10.29
C GLN A 206 -2.58 -5.64 10.13
N LEU A 207 -3.44 -6.66 10.20
CA LEU A 207 -4.89 -6.48 10.15
C LEU A 207 -5.39 -5.65 11.36
N ARG A 208 -4.85 -5.86 12.55
CA ARG A 208 -5.17 -5.04 13.73
C ARG A 208 -4.70 -3.61 13.54
N TRP A 209 -3.46 -3.41 13.13
CA TRP A 209 -2.90 -2.09 12.84
C TRP A 209 -3.70 -1.31 11.78
N LEU A 210 -4.22 -1.99 10.74
CA LEU A 210 -5.07 -1.35 9.74
C LEU A 210 -6.41 -0.87 10.28
N ARG A 211 -6.94 -1.52 11.33
CA ARG A 211 -8.22 -1.14 11.97
C ARG A 211 -8.07 -0.08 13.04
N GLU A 212 -6.95 -0.06 13.74
CA GLU A 212 -6.69 0.79 14.91
C GLU A 212 -5.54 1.75 14.59
N PRO A 213 -5.83 2.99 14.10
CA PRO A 213 -4.79 3.93 13.66
C PRO A 213 -3.81 4.39 14.74
N ALA A 214 -4.17 4.23 16.02
CA ALA A 214 -3.32 4.59 17.16
C ALA A 214 -2.22 3.57 17.48
N ILE A 215 -2.26 2.39 16.85
CA ILE A 215 -1.28 1.32 17.08
C ILE A 215 -0.02 1.58 16.25
N ASP A 216 1.14 1.40 16.88
CA ASP A 216 2.42 1.30 16.16
C ASP A 216 2.68 -0.16 15.77
N LEU A 217 2.86 -0.42 14.46
CA LEU A 217 3.07 -1.76 13.93
C LEU A 217 4.37 -2.40 14.43
N CYS A 218 5.41 -1.59 14.63
CA CYS A 218 6.70 -2.09 15.09
C CYS A 218 6.66 -2.48 16.57
N GLU A 219 5.94 -1.73 17.41
CA GLU A 219 5.72 -2.07 18.82
C GLU A 219 4.89 -3.35 18.97
N GLU A 220 3.81 -3.50 18.21
CA GLU A 220 3.00 -4.71 18.20
C GLU A 220 3.81 -5.93 17.74
N TRP A 221 4.65 -5.77 16.73
CA TRP A 221 5.52 -6.84 16.29
C TRP A 221 6.55 -7.23 17.37
N ALA A 222 7.15 -6.26 18.06
CA ALA A 222 8.12 -6.54 19.11
C ALA A 222 7.56 -7.45 20.21
N ALA A 223 6.28 -7.24 20.60
CA ALA A 223 5.59 -8.12 21.54
C ALA A 223 5.40 -9.54 21.00
N MET A 224 5.14 -9.71 19.72
CA MET A 224 5.02 -11.01 19.07
C MET A 224 6.38 -11.69 18.88
N GLU A 225 7.41 -10.90 18.64
CA GLU A 225 8.78 -11.42 18.50
C GLU A 225 9.26 -12.11 19.77
N ASP A 226 8.90 -11.62 20.95
CA ASP A 226 9.23 -12.25 22.23
C ASP A 226 8.61 -13.65 22.36
N LEU A 227 7.43 -13.85 21.78
CA LEU A 227 6.76 -15.15 21.74
C LEU A 227 7.37 -16.11 20.72
N LEU A 228 7.76 -15.58 19.55
CA LEU A 228 8.31 -16.38 18.45
C LEU A 228 9.76 -16.77 18.69
N PHE A 229 10.55 -15.88 19.28
CA PHE A 229 11.99 -16.00 19.46
C PHE A 229 12.39 -15.76 20.91
N PRO A 230 11.91 -16.62 21.86
CA PRO A 230 12.08 -16.40 23.29
C PRO A 230 13.54 -16.49 23.73
N LEU A 231 13.92 -15.63 24.69
CA LEU A 231 15.18 -15.76 25.41
C LEU A 231 15.05 -16.82 26.52
N PRO A 232 16.15 -17.54 26.89
CA PRO A 232 17.51 -17.40 26.35
C PRO A 232 17.78 -18.19 25.07
N LEU A 233 16.77 -18.90 24.51
CA LEU A 233 16.96 -19.78 23.35
C LEU A 233 17.56 -19.06 22.14
N TRP A 234 17.10 -17.82 21.88
CA TRP A 234 17.53 -17.00 20.75
C TRP A 234 18.60 -15.96 21.10
N GLN A 235 19.23 -16.08 22.25
CA GLN A 235 20.29 -15.15 22.65
C GLN A 235 21.46 -15.18 21.65
N GLY A 236 21.85 -14.02 21.15
CA GLY A 236 22.92 -13.86 20.15
C GLY A 236 22.44 -14.02 18.68
N CYS A 237 21.26 -14.57 18.45
CA CYS A 237 20.65 -14.74 17.11
C CYS A 237 19.35 -13.92 16.93
N ARG A 238 19.10 -12.96 17.82
CA ARG A 238 17.90 -12.10 17.82
C ARG A 238 18.22 -10.62 17.69
#